data_03455d632bf200437585935045b250b1
#
_entry.id   03455d632bf200437585935045b250b1
#
_cell.length_a   1.000
_cell.length_b   1.000
_cell.length_c   1.000
_cell.angle_alpha   90.00
_cell.angle_beta   90.00
_cell.angle_gamma   90.00
#
_symmetry.space_group_name_H-M   'P 1'
#
loop_
_entity.id
_entity.type
_entity.pdbx_description
1 polymer ?
#
loop_
_entity_poly.entity_id
_entity_poly.type
_entity_poly.pdbx_seq_one_letter_code
_entity_poly.pdbx_strand_id
1 'polypeptide(L)'
;MPSVFYAPAFGLCVSVPLWLIVMEERFAQADHEPTPHLRPSSGWIEVIAGSMFSGKSEELIRRLRRARIARQKVQVFKPDIDSRFSENHIVSHSEMRHESAVVRGAAELMALVEQDTEVIGIDEGQFFDNELVAVVNKLALRGLRVIVAGLDQDYTGKPWEPMPQLLAIAEYITKTHAICMKCGQPANYTQRTFESEERVAVGGEGMYEARCRRCFVPHADAPTVHGD
;
A
#
# COMPACT_ATOMS: atom_id res chain seq x y z
N MET A 1 43.81 -55.90 17.95
CA MET A 1 43.78 -55.32 16.61
C MET A 1 42.37 -55.57 16.04
N PRO A 2 41.49 -54.59 15.93
CA PRO A 2 40.26 -54.70 15.14
C PRO A 2 40.40 -53.88 13.88
N SER A 3 40.07 -54.54 12.77
CA SER A 3 40.03 -54.05 11.42
C SER A 3 38.84 -53.11 11.22
N VAL A 4 39.11 -51.88 10.77
CA VAL A 4 38.15 -50.87 10.37
C VAL A 4 37.71 -51.12 8.94
N PHE A 5 36.44 -51.44 8.74
CA PHE A 5 35.80 -51.45 7.40
C PHE A 5 35.43 -50.04 6.99
N TYR A 6 36.04 -49.60 5.89
CA TYR A 6 35.72 -48.34 5.21
C TYR A 6 34.60 -48.63 4.18
N ALA A 7 33.42 -48.04 4.34
CA ALA A 7 32.39 -48.05 3.33
C ALA A 7 32.53 -46.81 2.43
N PRO A 8 32.44 -46.92 1.09
CA PRO A 8 32.50 -45.75 0.20
C PRO A 8 31.15 -45.01 0.20
N ALA A 9 31.18 -43.75 0.59
CA ALA A 9 30.05 -42.83 0.42
C ALA A 9 29.91 -42.52 -1.10
N PHE A 10 28.80 -42.94 -1.70
CA PHE A 10 28.36 -42.45 -3.00
C PHE A 10 27.91 -41.01 -2.86
N GLY A 11 28.77 -40.06 -3.16
CA GLY A 11 28.45 -38.66 -3.31
C GLY A 11 27.69 -38.43 -4.62
N LEU A 12 26.38 -38.30 -4.57
CA LEU A 12 25.59 -37.73 -5.65
C LEU A 12 25.92 -36.23 -5.71
N CYS A 13 26.86 -35.85 -6.54
CA CYS A 13 27.11 -34.47 -6.90
C CYS A 13 25.95 -33.97 -7.78
N VAL A 14 24.89 -33.46 -7.15
CA VAL A 14 23.84 -32.75 -7.88
C VAL A 14 24.40 -31.38 -8.22
N SER A 15 24.86 -31.20 -9.45
CA SER A 15 25.24 -29.89 -9.97
C SER A 15 24.00 -29.02 -10.08
N VAL A 16 23.77 -28.16 -9.05
CA VAL A 16 22.73 -27.13 -9.10
C VAL A 16 23.13 -26.16 -10.24
N PRO A 17 22.26 -25.94 -11.23
CA PRO A 17 22.59 -25.04 -12.35
C PRO A 17 22.88 -23.63 -11.82
N LEU A 18 23.95 -23.01 -12.30
CA LEU A 18 24.42 -21.70 -11.86
C LEU A 18 23.33 -20.61 -11.93
N TRP A 19 22.36 -20.73 -12.85
CA TRP A 19 21.26 -19.81 -12.95
C TRP A 19 20.27 -19.90 -11.77
N LEU A 20 20.15 -21.04 -11.10
CA LEU A 20 19.31 -21.20 -9.90
C LEU A 20 19.92 -20.47 -8.70
N ILE A 21 21.24 -20.53 -8.54
CA ILE A 21 21.97 -19.82 -7.49
C ILE A 21 21.85 -18.30 -7.68
N VAL A 22 21.94 -17.84 -8.94
CA VAL A 22 21.79 -16.41 -9.26
C VAL A 22 20.35 -15.92 -9.05
N MET A 23 19.35 -16.80 -9.18
CA MET A 23 17.95 -16.46 -8.88
C MET A 23 17.69 -16.36 -7.37
N GLU A 24 18.25 -17.25 -6.54
CA GLU A 24 18.09 -17.17 -5.08
C GLU A 24 18.68 -15.87 -4.50
N GLU A 25 19.84 -15.44 -4.97
CA GLU A 25 20.43 -14.17 -4.53
C GLU A 25 19.60 -12.94 -4.96
N ARG A 26 18.89 -13.01 -6.09
CA ARG A 26 18.01 -11.92 -6.54
C ARG A 26 16.69 -11.84 -5.77
N PHE A 27 16.14 -12.97 -5.31
CA PHE A 27 14.92 -13.00 -4.52
C PHE A 27 15.13 -12.60 -3.05
N ALA A 28 16.31 -12.83 -2.49
CA ALA A 28 16.67 -12.41 -1.12
C ALA A 28 16.81 -10.88 -0.96
N GLN A 29 16.86 -10.11 -2.07
CA GLN A 29 16.98 -8.65 -2.06
C GLN A 29 15.67 -7.90 -2.26
N ALA A 30 14.52 -8.60 -2.37
CA ALA A 30 13.23 -7.97 -2.68
C ALA A 30 12.60 -7.16 -1.53
N ASP A 31 13.14 -7.26 -0.31
CA ASP A 31 12.62 -6.56 0.87
C ASP A 31 13.42 -5.28 1.24
N HIS A 32 14.35 -4.84 0.38
CA HIS A 32 15.08 -3.60 0.63
C HIS A 32 14.33 -2.39 0.07
N GLU A 33 13.96 -1.48 0.98
CA GLU A 33 13.66 -0.10 0.58
C GLU A 33 14.74 0.40 -0.39
N PRO A 34 14.36 1.06 -1.48
CA PRO A 34 15.34 1.61 -2.42
C PRO A 34 16.32 2.51 -1.67
N THR A 35 17.60 2.16 -1.71
CA THR A 35 18.63 2.97 -1.10
C THR A 35 18.72 4.32 -1.82
N PRO A 36 18.73 5.46 -1.09
CA PRO A 36 18.64 6.81 -1.66
C PRO A 36 19.83 7.24 -2.56
N HIS A 37 20.81 6.37 -2.80
CA HIS A 37 22.10 6.76 -3.37
C HIS A 37 22.21 6.66 -4.89
N LEU A 38 21.24 6.10 -5.57
CA LEU A 38 21.13 6.14 -7.02
C LEU A 38 19.92 6.99 -7.35
N ARG A 39 20.12 8.26 -7.74
CA ARG A 39 19.07 9.02 -8.43
C ARG A 39 18.85 8.33 -9.77
N PRO A 40 17.80 7.54 -9.95
CA PRO A 40 17.48 6.99 -11.25
C PRO A 40 17.19 8.16 -12.20
N SER A 41 17.46 7.99 -13.47
CA SER A 41 17.03 8.95 -14.50
C SER A 41 15.49 9.06 -14.63
N SER A 42 14.76 8.13 -13.98
CA SER A 42 13.30 8.11 -13.82
C SER A 42 12.94 8.00 -12.34
N GLY A 43 11.76 8.49 -11.95
CA GLY A 43 11.16 8.22 -10.65
C GLY A 43 10.59 6.81 -10.57
N TRP A 44 9.83 6.54 -9.52
CA TRP A 44 9.17 5.25 -9.30
C TRP A 44 7.91 5.40 -8.45
N ILE A 45 7.09 4.36 -8.44
CA ILE A 45 5.83 4.29 -7.72
C ILE A 45 5.95 3.26 -6.60
N GLU A 46 5.59 3.67 -5.38
CA GLU A 46 5.46 2.81 -4.21
C GLU A 46 3.99 2.77 -3.79
N VAL A 47 3.45 1.58 -3.56
CA VAL A 47 2.09 1.42 -3.06
C VAL A 47 2.11 0.71 -1.71
N ILE A 48 1.48 1.34 -0.72
CA ILE A 48 1.25 0.79 0.62
C ILE A 48 -0.24 0.43 0.72
N ALA A 49 -0.56 -0.85 0.66
CA ALA A 49 -1.92 -1.34 0.64
C ALA A 49 -2.23 -2.21 1.85
N GLY A 50 -3.49 -2.30 2.25
CA GLY A 50 -3.94 -3.17 3.34
C GLY A 50 -5.28 -2.74 3.92
N SER A 51 -5.82 -3.53 4.86
CA SER A 51 -7.09 -3.24 5.55
C SER A 51 -7.01 -2.00 6.45
N MET A 52 -8.13 -1.56 6.98
CA MET A 52 -8.13 -0.58 8.08
C MET A 52 -7.31 -1.13 9.26
N PHE A 53 -6.74 -0.22 10.03
CA PHE A 53 -5.91 -0.51 11.22
C PHE A 53 -4.60 -1.28 10.93
N SER A 54 -4.14 -1.33 9.68
CA SER A 54 -2.92 -2.06 9.30
C SER A 54 -1.64 -1.20 9.32
N GLY A 55 -1.72 0.08 9.70
CA GLY A 55 -0.55 0.95 9.80
C GLY A 55 -0.09 1.58 8.47
N LYS A 56 -0.97 1.67 7.46
CA LYS A 56 -0.62 2.26 6.14
C LYS A 56 -0.15 3.70 6.23
N SER A 57 -0.92 4.56 6.92
CA SER A 57 -0.59 5.98 7.07
C SER A 57 0.67 6.18 7.89
N GLU A 58 0.91 5.36 8.93
CA GLU A 58 2.14 5.36 9.72
C GLU A 58 3.36 5.01 8.85
N GLU A 59 3.22 4.01 7.98
CA GLU A 59 4.30 3.62 7.05
C GLU A 59 4.55 4.72 6.00
N LEU A 60 3.50 5.34 5.46
CA LEU A 60 3.62 6.50 4.58
C LEU A 60 4.38 7.63 5.29
N ILE A 61 3.97 8.02 6.51
CA ILE A 61 4.63 9.04 7.34
C ILE A 61 6.11 8.69 7.54
N ARG A 62 6.41 7.44 7.88
CA ARG A 62 7.79 6.97 8.09
C ARG A 62 8.65 7.20 6.85
N ARG A 63 8.14 6.86 5.65
CA ARG A 63 8.85 7.07 4.38
C ARG A 63 9.04 8.56 4.07
N LEU A 64 8.01 9.36 4.26
CA LEU A 64 8.08 10.81 4.01
C LEU A 64 9.04 11.53 4.97
N ARG A 65 9.06 11.13 6.27
CA ARG A 65 10.05 11.64 7.23
C ARG A 65 11.49 11.32 6.80
N ARG A 66 11.74 10.11 6.29
CA ARG A 66 13.06 9.73 5.77
C ARG A 66 13.48 10.56 4.57
N ALA A 67 12.55 10.85 3.65
CA ALA A 67 12.79 11.72 2.51
C ALA A 67 13.17 13.15 2.96
N ARG A 68 12.46 13.70 3.95
CA ARG A 68 12.78 15.03 4.53
C ARG A 68 14.14 15.06 5.23
N ILE A 69 14.50 14.01 5.98
CA ILE A 69 15.83 13.87 6.59
C ILE A 69 16.91 13.88 5.49
N ALA A 70 16.63 13.25 4.34
CA ALA A 70 17.48 13.28 3.16
C ALA A 70 17.46 14.63 2.40
N ARG A 71 16.78 15.65 2.95
CA ARG A 71 16.62 17.01 2.39
C ARG A 71 15.90 17.03 1.04
N GLN A 72 15.09 16.03 0.75
CA GLN A 72 14.24 16.00 -0.43
C GLN A 72 13.01 16.89 -0.20
N LYS A 73 12.56 17.58 -1.23
CA LYS A 73 11.32 18.35 -1.18
C LYS A 73 10.12 17.43 -1.29
N VAL A 74 9.28 17.43 -0.26
CA VAL A 74 8.13 16.52 -0.10
C VAL A 74 6.84 17.31 -0.15
N GLN A 75 5.90 16.89 -1.00
CA GLN A 75 4.49 17.30 -0.94
C GLN A 75 3.61 16.12 -0.57
N VAL A 76 2.54 16.38 0.18
CA VAL A 76 1.60 15.36 0.63
C VAL A 76 0.19 15.75 0.25
N PHE A 77 -0.57 14.81 -0.32
CA PHE A 77 -1.93 15.02 -0.78
C PHE A 77 -2.89 14.01 -0.15
N LYS A 78 -4.11 14.45 0.09
CA LYS A 78 -5.23 13.59 0.49
C LYS A 78 -6.51 14.04 -0.19
N PRO A 79 -7.47 13.12 -0.44
CA PRO A 79 -8.74 13.50 -1.05
C PRO A 79 -9.59 14.30 -0.08
N ASP A 80 -10.40 15.20 -0.63
CA ASP A 80 -11.48 15.86 0.11
C ASP A 80 -12.65 14.88 0.30
N ILE A 81 -12.64 14.18 1.42
CA ILE A 81 -13.66 13.17 1.75
C ILE A 81 -14.94 13.87 2.23
N ASP A 82 -14.81 15.01 2.93
CA ASP A 82 -15.93 15.72 3.53
C ASP A 82 -16.88 16.34 2.48
N SER A 83 -16.34 16.73 1.31
CA SER A 83 -17.17 17.26 0.22
C SER A 83 -17.97 16.20 -0.52
N ARG A 84 -17.56 14.92 -0.46
CA ARG A 84 -18.21 13.79 -1.14
C ARG A 84 -19.17 13.02 -0.23
N PHE A 85 -18.92 13.04 1.09
CA PHE A 85 -19.64 12.26 2.09
C PHE A 85 -19.90 13.16 3.32
N SER A 86 -20.81 14.14 3.17
CA SER A 86 -21.10 15.09 4.24
C SER A 86 -21.83 14.42 5.41
N GLU A 87 -21.41 14.77 6.59
CA GLU A 87 -22.14 14.95 7.86
C GLU A 87 -21.68 14.16 9.08
N ASN A 88 -20.60 13.37 9.12
CA ASN A 88 -20.14 12.98 10.46
C ASN A 88 -18.62 12.87 10.57
N HIS A 89 -18.09 13.70 11.43
CA HIS A 89 -16.69 13.84 11.78
C HIS A 89 -16.03 12.54 12.20
N ILE A 90 -14.94 12.15 11.55
CA ILE A 90 -13.89 11.41 12.22
C ILE A 90 -12.53 11.94 11.80
N VAL A 91 -11.90 12.43 12.84
CA VAL A 91 -10.58 13.02 12.82
C VAL A 91 -9.57 11.91 13.06
N SER A 92 -8.88 11.42 12.04
CA SER A 92 -7.70 10.58 12.28
C SER A 92 -6.59 11.44 12.90
N HIS A 93 -6.14 11.02 14.08
CA HIS A 93 -5.08 11.69 14.84
C HIS A 93 -3.71 11.34 14.24
N SER A 94 -3.27 12.02 13.19
CA SER A 94 -1.87 11.96 12.79
C SER A 94 -1.29 13.37 12.63
N GLU A 95 -0.03 13.52 12.99
CA GLU A 95 0.76 14.75 12.84
C GLU A 95 0.80 15.28 11.40
N MET A 96 0.42 14.45 10.40
CA MET A 96 0.34 14.84 8.99
C MET A 96 -0.82 15.77 8.64
N ARG A 97 -1.77 16.03 9.54
CA ARG A 97 -2.91 16.92 9.26
C ARG A 97 -2.51 18.35 8.90
N HIS A 98 -1.39 18.82 9.42
CA HIS A 98 -0.95 20.20 9.21
C HIS A 98 -0.16 20.40 7.92
N GLU A 99 0.24 19.33 7.22
CA GLU A 99 1.16 19.41 6.08
C GLU A 99 0.61 18.80 4.78
N SER A 100 -0.59 18.21 4.79
CA SER A 100 -1.19 17.62 3.58
C SER A 100 -2.14 18.61 2.90
N ALA A 101 -1.98 18.78 1.59
CA ALA A 101 -2.93 19.49 0.75
C ALA A 101 -4.17 18.62 0.53
N VAL A 102 -5.35 19.17 0.81
CA VAL A 102 -6.64 18.52 0.51
C VAL A 102 -7.01 18.84 -0.92
N VAL A 103 -7.34 17.81 -1.73
CA VAL A 103 -7.65 17.96 -3.15
C VAL A 103 -8.93 17.20 -3.51
N ARG A 104 -9.68 17.72 -4.48
CA ARG A 104 -10.96 17.13 -4.94
C ARG A 104 -10.76 15.91 -5.85
N GLY A 105 -9.57 15.74 -6.43
CA GLY A 105 -9.26 14.64 -7.34
C GLY A 105 -7.85 14.72 -7.91
N ALA A 106 -7.54 13.76 -8.79
CA ALA A 106 -6.21 13.59 -9.35
C ALA A 106 -5.76 14.78 -10.24
N ALA A 107 -6.69 15.41 -10.96
CA ALA A 107 -6.38 16.58 -11.79
C ALA A 107 -5.90 17.78 -10.95
N GLU A 108 -6.55 18.05 -9.81
CA GLU A 108 -6.15 19.12 -8.90
C GLU A 108 -4.81 18.80 -8.23
N LEU A 109 -4.60 17.55 -7.79
CA LEU A 109 -3.30 17.10 -7.31
C LEU A 109 -2.20 17.44 -8.31
N MET A 110 -2.38 17.06 -9.59
CA MET A 110 -1.40 17.32 -10.64
C MET A 110 -1.10 18.79 -10.84
N ALA A 111 -2.11 19.67 -10.71
CA ALA A 111 -1.96 21.12 -10.86
C ALA A 111 -1.20 21.77 -9.69
N LEU A 112 -1.24 21.17 -8.49
CA LEU A 112 -0.60 21.69 -7.28
C LEU A 112 0.83 21.17 -7.07
N VAL A 113 1.31 20.23 -7.90
CA VAL A 113 2.69 19.74 -7.80
C VAL A 113 3.67 20.82 -8.22
N GLU A 114 4.54 21.22 -7.30
CA GLU A 114 5.57 22.23 -7.54
C GLU A 114 6.74 21.67 -8.37
N GLN A 115 7.47 22.55 -9.08
CA GLN A 115 8.51 22.15 -10.03
C GLN A 115 9.72 21.46 -9.37
N ASP A 116 10.04 21.85 -8.15
CA ASP A 116 11.18 21.35 -7.38
C ASP A 116 10.80 20.19 -6.41
N THR A 117 9.57 19.69 -6.48
CA THR A 117 9.15 18.51 -5.72
C THR A 117 9.91 17.28 -6.18
N GLU A 118 10.43 16.51 -5.23
CA GLU A 118 11.15 15.26 -5.47
C GLU A 118 10.35 14.02 -5.02
N VAL A 119 9.53 14.17 -3.96
CA VAL A 119 8.75 13.08 -3.37
C VAL A 119 7.31 13.52 -3.16
N ILE A 120 6.39 12.69 -3.59
CA ILE A 120 4.95 12.88 -3.41
C ILE A 120 4.41 11.75 -2.53
N GLY A 121 3.71 12.11 -1.46
CA GLY A 121 2.91 11.21 -0.66
C GLY A 121 1.43 11.41 -0.96
N ILE A 122 0.68 10.33 -1.16
CA ILE A 122 -0.77 10.34 -1.36
C ILE A 122 -1.38 9.41 -0.32
N ASP A 123 -2.18 9.95 0.59
CA ASP A 123 -2.93 9.13 1.54
C ASP A 123 -4.37 8.92 1.08
N GLU A 124 -5.00 7.85 1.54
CA GLU A 124 -6.39 7.47 1.22
C GLU A 124 -6.64 7.36 -0.30
N GLY A 125 -5.70 6.74 -1.02
CA GLY A 125 -5.70 6.63 -2.48
C GLY A 125 -6.99 6.04 -3.09
N GLN A 126 -7.72 5.19 -2.35
CA GLN A 126 -8.99 4.59 -2.79
C GLN A 126 -10.13 5.60 -2.94
N PHE A 127 -10.00 6.80 -2.39
CA PHE A 127 -11.02 7.84 -2.53
C PHE A 127 -10.78 8.79 -3.70
N PHE A 128 -9.70 8.62 -4.42
CA PHE A 128 -9.47 9.33 -5.68
C PHE A 128 -10.26 8.71 -6.83
N ASP A 129 -10.38 9.47 -7.91
CA ASP A 129 -10.87 8.99 -9.20
C ASP A 129 -9.82 8.11 -9.92
N ASN A 130 -10.25 7.39 -10.97
CA ASN A 130 -9.38 6.51 -11.76
C ASN A 130 -8.28 7.27 -12.53
N GLU A 131 -8.39 8.60 -12.68
CA GLU A 131 -7.34 9.43 -13.29
C GLU A 131 -6.07 9.43 -12.45
N LEU A 132 -6.15 9.10 -11.16
CA LEU A 132 -4.99 9.00 -10.28
C LEU A 132 -3.91 8.07 -10.85
N VAL A 133 -4.29 6.97 -11.49
CA VAL A 133 -3.35 6.01 -12.09
C VAL A 133 -2.48 6.70 -13.16
N ALA A 134 -3.10 7.45 -14.05
CA ALA A 134 -2.40 8.18 -15.11
C ALA A 134 -1.53 9.31 -14.53
N VAL A 135 -2.04 10.02 -13.52
CA VAL A 135 -1.31 11.10 -12.84
C VAL A 135 -0.07 10.59 -12.14
N VAL A 136 -0.21 9.52 -11.34
CA VAL A 136 0.91 8.89 -10.60
C VAL A 136 2.00 8.40 -11.58
N ASN A 137 1.59 7.72 -12.66
CA ASN A 137 2.53 7.28 -13.70
C ASN A 137 3.26 8.45 -14.38
N LYS A 138 2.53 9.52 -14.72
CA LYS A 138 3.11 10.72 -15.31
C LYS A 138 4.12 11.41 -14.37
N LEU A 139 3.84 11.46 -13.08
CA LEU A 139 4.74 12.02 -12.07
C LEU A 139 6.02 11.18 -11.93
N ALA A 140 5.90 9.86 -11.89
CA ALA A 140 7.05 8.95 -11.87
C ALA A 140 7.90 9.10 -13.14
N LEU A 141 7.29 9.18 -14.33
CA LEU A 141 8.01 9.44 -15.59
C LEU A 141 8.74 10.80 -15.61
N ARG A 142 8.28 11.78 -14.82
CA ARG A 142 8.97 13.07 -14.61
C ARG A 142 10.12 13.00 -13.61
N GLY A 143 10.42 11.84 -13.06
CA GLY A 143 11.52 11.62 -12.13
C GLY A 143 11.16 11.73 -10.64
N LEU A 144 9.86 11.82 -10.29
CA LEU A 144 9.44 11.92 -8.89
C LEU A 144 9.28 10.53 -8.26
N ARG A 145 9.61 10.44 -6.98
CA ARG A 145 9.22 9.31 -6.13
C ARG A 145 7.78 9.51 -5.68
N VAL A 146 6.87 8.62 -6.07
CA VAL A 146 5.45 8.72 -5.71
C VAL A 146 5.08 7.57 -4.78
N ILE A 147 4.56 7.89 -3.59
CA ILE A 147 4.17 6.91 -2.57
C ILE A 147 2.67 7.04 -2.34
N VAL A 148 1.91 6.00 -2.66
CA VAL A 148 0.46 5.97 -2.47
C VAL A 148 0.11 5.00 -1.36
N ALA A 149 -0.66 5.45 -0.37
CA ALA A 149 -1.23 4.61 0.68
C ALA A 149 -2.75 4.53 0.51
N GLY A 150 -3.34 3.34 0.66
CA GLY A 150 -4.78 3.18 0.52
C GLY A 150 -5.31 1.79 0.86
N LEU A 151 -6.63 1.71 1.02
CA LEU A 151 -7.34 0.45 1.17
C LEU A 151 -7.42 -0.26 -0.19
N ASP A 152 -6.97 -1.50 -0.27
CA ASP A 152 -7.03 -2.28 -1.49
C ASP A 152 -8.33 -3.09 -1.65
N GLN A 153 -9.11 -3.18 -0.58
CA GLN A 153 -10.42 -3.84 -0.56
C GLN A 153 -11.41 -3.00 0.25
N ASP A 154 -12.66 -3.00 -0.18
CA ASP A 154 -13.76 -2.45 0.60
C ASP A 154 -14.20 -3.43 1.73
N TYR A 155 -15.18 -3.02 2.52
CA TYR A 155 -15.72 -3.83 3.63
C TYR A 155 -16.40 -5.13 3.19
N THR A 156 -16.69 -5.29 1.90
CA THR A 156 -17.24 -6.52 1.32
C THR A 156 -16.14 -7.50 0.90
N GLY A 157 -14.87 -7.08 0.97
CA GLY A 157 -13.72 -7.84 0.51
C GLY A 157 -13.46 -7.75 -0.99
N LYS A 158 -14.16 -6.86 -1.71
CA LYS A 158 -13.94 -6.61 -3.14
C LYS A 158 -12.81 -5.59 -3.33
N PRO A 159 -12.05 -5.71 -4.43
CA PRO A 159 -11.05 -4.71 -4.78
C PRO A 159 -11.65 -3.29 -4.86
N TRP A 160 -10.91 -2.29 -4.39
CA TRP A 160 -11.36 -0.90 -4.38
C TRP A 160 -10.51 -0.07 -5.34
N GLU A 161 -11.16 0.38 -6.42
CA GLU A 161 -10.54 1.25 -7.42
C GLU A 161 -10.14 2.62 -6.80
N PRO A 162 -9.03 3.23 -7.24
CA PRO A 162 -8.10 2.78 -8.29
C PRO A 162 -6.92 1.92 -7.78
N MET A 163 -6.96 1.41 -6.54
CA MET A 163 -5.83 0.73 -5.92
C MET A 163 -5.34 -0.51 -6.69
N PRO A 164 -6.20 -1.37 -7.29
CA PRO A 164 -5.72 -2.52 -8.07
C PRO A 164 -4.84 -2.11 -9.26
N GLN A 165 -5.18 -1.02 -9.96
CA GLN A 165 -4.39 -0.51 -11.07
C GLN A 165 -3.08 0.10 -10.59
N LEU A 166 -3.10 0.83 -9.46
CA LEU A 166 -1.89 1.38 -8.84
C LEU A 166 -0.94 0.26 -8.41
N LEU A 167 -1.47 -0.82 -7.82
CA LEU A 167 -0.68 -2.00 -7.47
C LEU A 167 -0.06 -2.66 -8.71
N ALA A 168 -0.77 -2.67 -9.86
CA ALA A 168 -0.28 -3.27 -11.09
C ALA A 168 0.89 -2.51 -11.72
N ILE A 169 0.96 -1.17 -11.56
CA ILE A 169 2.00 -0.33 -12.17
C ILE A 169 3.14 0.03 -11.22
N ALA A 170 3.02 -0.28 -9.91
CA ALA A 170 4.00 0.07 -8.90
C ALA A 170 5.27 -0.78 -9.02
N GLU A 171 6.45 -0.16 -8.92
CA GLU A 171 7.73 -0.85 -8.77
C GLU A 171 7.89 -1.50 -7.40
N TYR A 172 7.30 -0.88 -6.34
CA TYR A 172 7.41 -1.38 -4.98
C TYR A 172 6.03 -1.46 -4.32
N ILE A 173 5.69 -2.64 -3.81
CA ILE A 173 4.42 -2.91 -3.14
C ILE A 173 4.71 -3.35 -1.70
N THR A 174 4.03 -2.69 -0.75
CA THR A 174 4.03 -3.11 0.64
C THR A 174 2.59 -3.43 1.05
N LYS A 175 2.33 -4.71 1.30
CA LYS A 175 1.04 -5.16 1.83
C LYS A 175 1.12 -5.21 3.35
N THR A 176 0.46 -4.27 4.03
CA THR A 176 0.38 -4.22 5.49
C THR A 176 -0.78 -5.08 6.00
N HIS A 177 -0.62 -5.64 7.19
CA HIS A 177 -1.64 -6.46 7.85
C HIS A 177 -1.96 -5.87 9.22
N ALA A 178 -3.24 -5.81 9.54
CA ALA A 178 -3.71 -5.54 10.89
C ALA A 178 -3.71 -6.83 11.73
N ILE A 179 -4.14 -6.73 12.98
CA ILE A 179 -4.36 -7.89 13.86
C ILE A 179 -5.86 -8.19 13.89
N CYS A 180 -6.22 -9.43 13.63
CA CYS A 180 -7.60 -9.89 13.66
C CYS A 180 -8.20 -9.75 15.06
N MET A 181 -9.24 -8.93 15.21
CA MET A 181 -9.90 -8.68 16.48
C MET A 181 -10.58 -9.93 17.07
N LYS A 182 -10.83 -10.98 16.27
CA LYS A 182 -11.40 -12.25 16.75
C LYS A 182 -10.37 -13.27 17.23
N CYS A 183 -9.22 -13.38 16.56
CA CYS A 183 -8.32 -14.52 16.80
C CYS A 183 -6.84 -14.16 16.85
N GLY A 184 -6.47 -12.88 16.81
CA GLY A 184 -5.10 -12.41 16.91
C GLY A 184 -4.19 -12.71 15.70
N GLN A 185 -4.69 -13.36 14.66
CA GLN A 185 -3.91 -13.65 13.45
C GLN A 185 -3.80 -12.42 12.52
N PRO A 186 -2.84 -12.38 11.58
CA PRO A 186 -2.74 -11.32 10.59
C PRO A 186 -4.07 -11.12 9.85
N ALA A 187 -4.55 -9.88 9.80
CA ALA A 187 -5.84 -9.50 9.23
C ALA A 187 -5.64 -8.72 7.93
N ASN A 188 -6.44 -9.07 6.91
CA ASN A 188 -6.40 -8.49 5.58
C ASN A 188 -7.76 -7.94 5.13
N TYR A 189 -8.79 -8.09 5.96
CA TYR A 189 -10.13 -7.63 5.66
C TYR A 189 -10.58 -6.59 6.67
N THR A 190 -11.36 -5.64 6.18
CA THR A 190 -12.09 -4.66 7.00
C THR A 190 -13.53 -5.15 7.14
N GLN A 191 -13.93 -5.58 8.33
CA GLN A 191 -15.29 -5.99 8.64
C GLN A 191 -16.08 -4.80 9.14
N ARG A 192 -17.21 -4.48 8.48
CA ARG A 192 -18.19 -3.54 9.01
C ARG A 192 -19.01 -4.23 10.12
N THR A 193 -19.24 -3.52 11.24
CA THR A 193 -19.92 -4.06 12.42
C THR A 193 -21.35 -3.58 12.58
N PHE A 194 -21.83 -2.72 11.70
CA PHE A 194 -23.18 -2.16 11.69
C PHE A 194 -23.82 -2.31 10.31
N GLU A 195 -25.14 -2.24 10.25
CA GLU A 195 -25.90 -2.27 9.00
C GLU A 195 -25.97 -0.88 8.38
N SER A 196 -25.59 -0.76 7.13
CA SER A 196 -25.74 0.43 6.31
C SER A 196 -25.75 0.03 4.84
N GLU A 197 -26.61 0.66 4.05
CA GLU A 197 -26.68 0.49 2.60
C GLU A 197 -25.58 1.27 1.87
N GLU A 198 -24.94 2.23 2.54
CA GLU A 198 -23.89 3.04 1.94
C GLU A 198 -22.60 2.25 1.80
N ARG A 199 -21.98 2.33 0.63
CA ARG A 199 -20.66 1.70 0.38
C ARG A 199 -19.56 2.29 1.28
N VAL A 200 -19.63 3.58 1.54
CA VAL A 200 -18.69 4.33 2.38
C VAL A 200 -19.46 4.93 3.56
N ALA A 201 -19.24 4.38 4.75
CA ALA A 201 -19.64 5.04 5.98
C ALA A 201 -18.37 5.55 6.64
N VAL A 202 -18.26 6.85 6.82
CA VAL A 202 -17.11 7.48 7.49
C VAL A 202 -17.16 7.08 8.96
N GLY A 203 -16.18 6.30 9.41
CA GLY A 203 -16.14 5.78 10.77
C GLY A 203 -14.79 5.13 11.10
N GLY A 204 -14.50 5.03 12.41
CA GLY A 204 -13.27 4.45 12.95
C GLY A 204 -13.52 3.26 13.86
N GLU A 205 -12.83 3.24 15.00
CA GLU A 205 -13.00 2.19 16.02
C GLU A 205 -14.47 2.04 16.45
N GLY A 206 -14.92 0.80 16.54
CA GLY A 206 -16.31 0.45 16.88
C GLY A 206 -17.24 0.29 15.67
N MET A 207 -17.00 0.93 14.53
CA MET A 207 -17.77 0.76 13.30
C MET A 207 -17.15 -0.24 12.34
N TYR A 208 -15.85 -0.42 12.44
CA TYR A 208 -15.07 -1.37 11.62
C TYR A 208 -14.10 -2.14 12.49
N GLU A 209 -13.82 -3.36 12.09
CA GLU A 209 -12.85 -4.24 12.73
C GLU A 209 -11.96 -4.92 11.71
N ALA A 210 -10.69 -5.14 12.08
CA ALA A 210 -9.78 -5.95 11.28
C ALA A 210 -10.07 -7.44 11.46
N ARG A 211 -10.19 -8.17 10.35
CA ARG A 211 -10.47 -9.63 10.34
C ARG A 211 -9.50 -10.37 9.42
N CYS A 212 -9.08 -11.57 9.85
CA CYS A 212 -8.39 -12.50 8.96
C CYS A 212 -9.40 -13.21 8.04
N ARG A 213 -8.93 -13.86 6.99
CA ARG A 213 -9.76 -14.58 6.01
C ARG A 213 -10.75 -15.56 6.67
N ARG A 214 -10.35 -16.26 7.75
CA ARG A 214 -11.18 -17.21 8.45
C ARG A 214 -12.29 -16.54 9.28
N CYS A 215 -12.04 -15.35 9.81
CA CYS A 215 -12.96 -14.65 10.71
C CYS A 215 -13.79 -13.57 10.01
N PHE A 216 -13.50 -13.29 8.76
CA PHE A 216 -14.25 -12.36 7.92
C PHE A 216 -15.57 -12.98 7.50
N VAL A 217 -16.65 -12.22 7.61
CA VAL A 217 -18.00 -12.60 7.17
C VAL A 217 -18.36 -11.68 5.99
N PRO A 218 -18.38 -12.20 4.75
CA PRO A 218 -18.80 -11.42 3.59
C PRO A 218 -20.25 -10.93 3.75
N HIS A 219 -20.51 -9.69 3.41
CA HIS A 219 -21.89 -9.21 3.24
C HIS A 219 -22.48 -9.83 1.98
N ALA A 220 -23.59 -10.57 2.10
CA ALA A 220 -24.19 -11.34 1.02
C ALA A 220 -24.77 -10.46 -0.12
N ASP A 221 -25.04 -9.17 0.14
CA ASP A 221 -25.84 -8.29 -0.71
C ASP A 221 -25.15 -6.99 -1.14
N ALA A 222 -23.82 -6.97 -1.22
CA ALA A 222 -23.15 -5.78 -1.75
C ALA A 222 -23.42 -5.66 -3.27
N PRO A 223 -23.98 -4.53 -3.76
CA PRO A 223 -24.28 -4.36 -5.17
C PRO A 223 -23.03 -4.51 -6.02
N THR A 224 -23.10 -5.37 -7.04
CA THR A 224 -22.07 -5.49 -8.06
C THR A 224 -22.11 -4.22 -8.91
N VAL A 225 -21.14 -3.33 -8.73
CA VAL A 225 -20.93 -2.24 -9.68
C VAL A 225 -20.22 -2.86 -10.88
N HIS A 226 -21.00 -3.19 -11.90
CA HIS A 226 -20.46 -3.37 -13.24
C HIS A 226 -20.18 -1.97 -13.78
N GLY A 227 -18.89 -1.64 -13.92
CA GLY A 227 -18.49 -0.50 -14.72
C GLY A 227 -18.66 -0.86 -16.19
N ASP A 228 -19.53 -0.13 -16.86
CA ASP A 228 -19.55 0.01 -18.32
C ASP A 228 -18.41 0.92 -18.77
#